data_9d0e8c27ac2d29f1bf0c8b3bf27606b2
#
_entry.id   9d0e8c27ac2d29f1bf0c8b3bf27606b2
#
_cell.length_a   1.000
_cell.length_b   1.000
_cell.length_c   1.000
_cell.angle_alpha   90.00
_cell.angle_beta   90.00
_cell.angle_gamma   90.00
#
_symmetry.space_group_name_H-M   'P 1'
#
loop_
_entity.id
_entity.type
_entity.pdbx_description
1 polymer ?
#
loop_
_entity_poly.entity_id
_entity_poly.type
_entity_poly.pdbx_seq_one_letter_code
_entity_poly.pdbx_strand_id
1 'polypeptide(L)'
;MDIIFERRSVRKYTEQKIEPEKIDRMLRAAMQAPSATNQQPWEFIVIDDKETIVKLADFSQYAKMLPGAPLAMIVLEKQGMRAPRFTEQDLGAAVQNLMLQAVKEGLGTVWMGVGRNSEREAFLTEMFNLPETVKPFAVLAIGYPAEENANRFVDRYDETRVHYNKY
;
A
#
# COMPACT_ATOMS: atom_id res chain seq x y z
N MET A 1 -13.52 7.97 -15.32
CA MET A 1 -12.55 6.90 -15.02
C MET A 1 -13.09 6.12 -13.83
N ASP A 2 -13.31 4.83 -14.01
CA ASP A 2 -13.75 3.95 -12.92
C ASP A 2 -12.53 3.32 -12.26
N ILE A 3 -12.01 3.99 -11.23
CA ILE A 3 -10.76 3.67 -10.56
C ILE A 3 -10.72 2.27 -9.96
N ILE A 4 -11.88 1.70 -9.61
CA ILE A 4 -11.97 0.35 -9.03
C ILE A 4 -11.59 -0.68 -10.09
N PHE A 5 -12.13 -0.53 -11.30
CA PHE A 5 -11.88 -1.47 -12.39
C PHE A 5 -10.51 -1.27 -13.06
N GLU A 6 -9.97 -0.05 -13.02
CA GLU A 6 -8.73 0.30 -13.71
C GLU A 6 -7.47 0.06 -12.88
N ARG A 7 -7.56 0.09 -11.53
CA ARG A 7 -6.39 -0.10 -10.66
C ARG A 7 -5.61 -1.39 -10.99
N ARG A 8 -4.31 -1.24 -11.19
CA ARG A 8 -3.35 -2.35 -11.40
C ARG A 8 -2.14 -2.21 -10.48
N SER A 9 -1.37 -3.31 -10.36
CA SER A 9 -0.05 -3.30 -9.72
C SER A 9 0.98 -2.80 -10.72
N VAL A 10 1.27 -1.49 -10.66
CA VAL A 10 2.25 -0.81 -11.51
C VAL A 10 3.64 -0.96 -10.89
N ARG A 11 4.65 -1.30 -11.70
CA ARG A 11 6.02 -1.58 -11.25
C ARG A 11 7.10 -0.84 -12.04
N LYS A 12 6.71 0.00 -13.01
CA LYS A 12 7.61 0.87 -13.76
C LYS A 12 7.10 2.29 -13.65
N TYR A 13 7.97 3.18 -13.25
CA TYR A 13 7.63 4.57 -12.95
C TYR A 13 8.55 5.51 -13.70
N THR A 14 8.08 6.74 -13.90
CA THR A 14 8.92 7.87 -14.32
C THR A 14 9.67 8.43 -13.11
N GLU A 15 10.69 9.25 -13.35
CA GLU A 15 11.42 9.96 -12.28
C GLU A 15 10.67 11.20 -11.75
N GLN A 16 9.49 11.50 -12.29
CA GLN A 16 8.70 12.65 -11.90
C GLN A 16 8.32 12.55 -10.41
N LYS A 17 8.65 13.58 -9.65
CA LYS A 17 8.24 13.72 -8.25
C LYS A 17 6.72 13.84 -8.16
N ILE A 18 6.18 13.29 -7.09
CA ILE A 18 4.75 13.39 -6.78
C ILE A 18 4.51 14.67 -5.98
N GLU A 19 3.49 15.41 -6.36
CA GLU A 19 3.09 16.65 -5.70
C GLU A 19 2.61 16.35 -4.27
N PRO A 20 3.04 17.15 -3.26
CA PRO A 20 2.67 16.92 -1.85
C PRO A 20 1.15 16.80 -1.61
N GLU A 21 0.35 17.56 -2.37
CA GLU A 21 -1.11 17.55 -2.26
C GLU A 21 -1.72 16.21 -2.70
N LYS A 22 -1.07 15.50 -3.64
CA LYS A 22 -1.50 14.15 -4.04
C LYS A 22 -1.19 13.13 -2.95
N ILE A 23 -0.03 13.26 -2.29
CA ILE A 23 0.35 12.42 -1.15
C ILE A 23 -0.65 12.62 -0.01
N ASP A 24 -0.99 13.88 0.32
CA ASP A 24 -1.98 14.18 1.36
C ASP A 24 -3.36 13.57 1.03
N ARG A 25 -3.82 13.68 -0.22
CA ARG A 25 -5.09 13.09 -0.64
C ARG A 25 -5.10 11.56 -0.55
N MET A 26 -3.98 10.90 -0.87
CA MET A 26 -3.85 9.44 -0.70
C MET A 26 -3.92 9.02 0.77
N LEU A 27 -3.23 9.74 1.66
CA LEU A 27 -3.26 9.48 3.10
C LEU A 27 -4.66 9.72 3.68
N ARG A 28 -5.33 10.80 3.29
CA ARG A 28 -6.73 11.07 3.68
C ARG A 28 -7.66 9.95 3.21
N ALA A 29 -7.50 9.46 1.99
CA ALA A 29 -8.31 8.36 1.47
C ALA A 29 -8.08 7.06 2.27
N ALA A 30 -6.83 6.74 2.63
CA ALA A 30 -6.52 5.61 3.49
C ALA A 30 -7.25 5.71 4.84
N MET A 31 -7.21 6.88 5.47
CA MET A 31 -7.82 7.13 6.78
C MET A 31 -9.37 7.18 6.74
N GLN A 32 -10.00 7.18 5.57
CA GLN A 32 -11.45 7.03 5.41
C GLN A 32 -11.91 5.56 5.39
N ALA A 33 -10.98 4.61 5.49
CA ALA A 33 -11.34 3.20 5.53
C ALA A 33 -12.19 2.86 6.77
N PRO A 34 -13.14 1.94 6.65
CA PRO A 34 -13.80 1.40 7.82
C PRO A 34 -12.81 0.59 8.66
N SER A 35 -13.03 0.54 9.96
CA SER A 35 -12.24 -0.32 10.85
C SER A 35 -13.11 -0.88 11.96
N ALA A 36 -12.76 -2.07 12.46
CA ALA A 36 -13.48 -2.72 13.54
C ALA A 36 -13.54 -1.80 14.76
N THR A 37 -14.73 -1.56 15.29
CA THR A 37 -14.97 -0.64 16.43
C THR A 37 -14.41 0.78 16.22
N ASN A 38 -14.21 1.19 14.96
CA ASN A 38 -13.55 2.46 14.60
C ASN A 38 -12.14 2.62 15.22
N GLN A 39 -11.40 1.51 15.32
CA GLN A 39 -10.10 1.48 16.00
C GLN A 39 -8.96 2.16 15.24
N GLN A 40 -9.06 2.31 13.92
CA GLN A 40 -8.12 3.04 13.05
C GLN A 40 -6.64 2.68 13.35
N PRO A 41 -6.25 1.41 13.06
CA PRO A 41 -4.97 0.85 13.53
C PRO A 41 -3.77 1.20 12.64
N TRP A 42 -3.89 2.18 11.76
CA TRP A 42 -2.89 2.54 10.76
C TRP A 42 -2.01 3.71 11.18
N GLU A 43 -0.73 3.58 10.86
CA GLU A 43 0.24 4.67 10.78
C GLU A 43 1.00 4.54 9.45
N PHE A 44 1.65 5.61 9.02
CA PHE A 44 2.33 5.64 7.72
C PHE A 44 3.70 6.28 7.85
N ILE A 45 4.71 5.67 7.19
CA ILE A 45 5.99 6.32 6.91
C ILE A 45 6.00 6.66 5.43
N VAL A 46 6.14 7.93 5.10
CA VAL A 46 6.28 8.43 3.72
C VAL A 46 7.76 8.64 3.43
N ILE A 47 8.27 8.07 2.34
CA ILE A 47 9.69 8.06 2.00
C ILE A 47 9.84 8.59 0.58
N ASP A 48 10.42 9.78 0.43
CA ASP A 48 10.77 10.42 -0.84
C ASP A 48 12.29 10.59 -1.01
N ASP A 49 13.07 10.17 0.00
CA ASP A 49 14.51 10.10 -0.07
C ASP A 49 14.98 8.92 -0.91
N LYS A 50 15.68 9.22 -2.00
CA LYS A 50 16.12 8.23 -2.98
C LYS A 50 17.05 7.16 -2.40
N GLU A 51 17.98 7.55 -1.52
CA GLU A 51 18.91 6.59 -0.91
C GLU A 51 18.18 5.60 -0.02
N THR A 52 17.23 6.10 0.76
CA THR A 52 16.38 5.27 1.63
C THR A 52 15.51 4.32 0.81
N ILE A 53 14.92 4.78 -0.31
CA ILE A 53 14.11 3.93 -1.20
C ILE A 53 14.95 2.82 -1.82
N VAL A 54 16.20 3.12 -2.23
CA VAL A 54 17.12 2.11 -2.78
C VAL A 54 17.46 1.05 -1.72
N LYS A 55 17.81 1.45 -0.50
CA LYS A 55 18.09 0.52 0.60
C LYS A 55 16.85 -0.31 0.99
N LEU A 56 15.67 0.32 0.95
CA LEU A 56 14.41 -0.36 1.23
C LEU A 56 14.16 -1.54 0.27
N ALA A 57 14.70 -1.52 -0.94
CA ALA A 57 14.52 -2.62 -1.91
C ALA A 57 15.08 -3.97 -1.41
N ASP A 58 16.01 -3.96 -0.45
CA ASP A 58 16.62 -5.16 0.10
C ASP A 58 15.68 -5.94 1.04
N PHE A 59 14.54 -5.33 1.46
CA PHE A 59 13.59 -6.03 2.34
C PHE A 59 12.95 -7.27 1.70
N SER A 60 12.97 -7.38 0.35
CA SER A 60 12.36 -8.51 -0.35
C SER A 60 12.87 -8.66 -1.78
N GLN A 61 13.07 -9.90 -2.22
CA GLN A 61 13.34 -10.21 -3.65
C GLN A 61 12.26 -9.71 -4.61
N TYR A 62 11.05 -9.41 -4.10
CA TYR A 62 9.91 -8.87 -4.86
C TYR A 62 9.86 -7.34 -4.86
N ALA A 63 10.85 -6.67 -4.30
CA ALA A 63 10.89 -5.21 -4.16
C ALA A 63 11.74 -4.49 -5.21
N LYS A 64 12.13 -5.19 -6.28
CA LYS A 64 13.04 -4.72 -7.34
C LYS A 64 12.56 -3.45 -8.07
N MET A 65 11.27 -3.08 -7.95
CA MET A 65 10.74 -1.86 -8.54
C MET A 65 10.99 -0.61 -7.67
N LEU A 66 11.28 -0.76 -6.38
CA LEU A 66 11.46 0.38 -5.46
C LEU A 66 12.53 1.37 -5.93
N PRO A 67 13.73 0.95 -6.38
CA PRO A 67 14.73 1.90 -6.86
C PRO A 67 14.27 2.78 -8.04
N GLY A 68 13.25 2.36 -8.78
CA GLY A 68 12.65 3.13 -9.87
C GLY A 68 11.45 4.01 -9.44
N ALA A 69 10.99 3.90 -8.21
CA ALA A 69 9.86 4.67 -7.71
C ALA A 69 10.33 6.01 -7.11
N PRO A 70 9.60 7.12 -7.35
CA PRO A 70 9.89 8.42 -6.72
C PRO A 70 9.38 8.50 -5.28
N LEU A 71 8.51 7.58 -4.85
CA LEU A 71 7.93 7.54 -3.51
C LEU A 71 7.74 6.09 -3.06
N ALA A 72 8.07 5.83 -1.81
CA ALA A 72 7.64 4.63 -1.11
C ALA A 72 6.82 4.99 0.13
N MET A 73 5.96 4.07 0.55
CA MET A 73 5.18 4.26 1.78
C MET A 73 5.14 2.94 2.55
N ILE A 74 5.45 3.00 3.85
CA ILE A 74 5.28 1.85 4.74
C ILE A 74 3.99 2.08 5.52
N VAL A 75 3.13 1.08 5.47
CA VAL A 75 1.90 1.03 6.29
C VAL A 75 2.22 0.23 7.54
N LEU A 76 1.97 0.84 8.69
CA LEU A 76 2.26 0.27 10.00
C LEU A 76 0.95 -0.11 10.70
N GLU A 77 1.00 -1.22 11.41
CA GLU A 77 -0.04 -1.71 12.32
C GLU A 77 0.23 -1.23 13.73
N LYS A 78 -0.68 -0.43 14.31
CA LYS A 78 -0.62 -0.10 15.73
C LYS A 78 -0.91 -1.33 16.58
N GLN A 79 -0.13 -1.52 17.63
CA GLN A 79 -0.33 -2.59 18.59
C GLN A 79 -1.26 -2.16 19.74
N GLY A 80 -1.76 -3.12 20.52
CA GLY A 80 -2.65 -2.84 21.67
C GLY A 80 -4.06 -2.39 21.28
N MET A 81 -4.51 -2.67 20.07
CA MET A 81 -5.82 -2.29 19.56
C MET A 81 -6.95 -3.07 20.24
N ARG A 82 -8.17 -2.46 20.30
CA ARG A 82 -9.35 -3.05 20.95
C ARG A 82 -9.84 -4.35 20.29
N ALA A 83 -9.71 -4.44 18.97
CA ALA A 83 -10.15 -5.58 18.17
C ALA A 83 -8.99 -6.14 17.29
N PRO A 84 -7.94 -6.72 17.90
CA PRO A 84 -6.69 -7.05 17.19
C PRO A 84 -6.85 -8.12 16.11
N ARG A 85 -7.91 -8.92 16.16
CA ARG A 85 -8.20 -9.95 15.13
C ARG A 85 -8.57 -9.35 13.77
N PHE A 86 -8.99 -8.09 13.74
CA PHE A 86 -9.47 -7.42 12.53
C PHE A 86 -8.48 -6.41 11.96
N THR A 87 -7.33 -6.21 12.62
CA THR A 87 -6.36 -5.17 12.26
C THR A 87 -5.87 -5.32 10.82
N GLU A 88 -5.57 -6.54 10.36
CA GLU A 88 -5.13 -6.77 8.98
C GLU A 88 -6.24 -6.47 7.95
N GLN A 89 -7.51 -6.70 8.30
CA GLN A 89 -8.65 -6.36 7.44
C GLN A 89 -8.82 -4.84 7.35
N ASP A 90 -8.70 -4.14 8.48
CA ASP A 90 -8.76 -2.69 8.56
C ASP A 90 -7.64 -2.04 7.74
N LEU A 91 -6.41 -2.54 7.89
CA LEU A 91 -5.24 -2.08 7.14
C LEU A 91 -5.37 -2.38 5.64
N GLY A 92 -5.91 -3.55 5.29
CA GLY A 92 -6.20 -3.91 3.91
C GLY A 92 -7.18 -2.94 3.25
N ALA A 93 -8.24 -2.53 3.97
CA ALA A 93 -9.19 -1.53 3.51
C ALA A 93 -8.53 -0.16 3.32
N ALA A 94 -7.69 0.27 4.26
CA ALA A 94 -6.96 1.52 4.18
C ALA A 94 -5.99 1.55 2.99
N VAL A 95 -5.21 0.48 2.79
CA VAL A 95 -4.29 0.36 1.65
C VAL A 95 -5.05 0.38 0.33
N GLN A 96 -6.19 -0.32 0.22
CA GLN A 96 -6.98 -0.31 -1.00
C GLN A 96 -7.53 1.09 -1.32
N ASN A 97 -8.04 1.82 -0.33
CA ASN A 97 -8.48 3.21 -0.52
C ASN A 97 -7.34 4.11 -1.01
N LEU A 98 -6.15 4.00 -0.42
CA LEU A 98 -4.95 4.72 -0.85
C LEU A 98 -4.63 4.44 -2.31
N MET A 99 -4.63 3.17 -2.70
CA MET A 99 -4.29 2.74 -4.06
C MET A 99 -5.34 3.21 -5.09
N LEU A 100 -6.61 3.24 -4.73
CA LEU A 100 -7.69 3.78 -5.57
C LEU A 100 -7.53 5.30 -5.75
N GLN A 101 -7.23 6.02 -4.66
CA GLN A 101 -6.96 7.45 -4.74
C GLN A 101 -5.72 7.75 -5.60
N ALA A 102 -4.67 6.92 -5.51
CA ALA A 102 -3.50 7.06 -6.37
C ALA A 102 -3.87 6.99 -7.87
N VAL A 103 -4.73 6.04 -8.27
CA VAL A 103 -5.23 5.95 -9.65
C VAL A 103 -5.98 7.23 -10.05
N LYS A 104 -6.81 7.77 -9.16
CA LYS A 104 -7.53 9.04 -9.38
C LYS A 104 -6.58 10.21 -9.61
N GLU A 105 -5.40 10.19 -8.97
CA GLU A 105 -4.34 11.20 -9.13
C GLU A 105 -3.44 10.97 -10.37
N GLY A 106 -3.73 9.94 -11.18
CA GLY A 106 -2.90 9.56 -12.33
C GLY A 106 -1.65 8.76 -11.95
N LEU A 107 -1.59 8.24 -10.73
CA LEU A 107 -0.45 7.48 -10.21
C LEU A 107 -0.67 5.97 -10.34
N GLY A 108 0.44 5.24 -10.35
CA GLY A 108 0.46 3.80 -10.23
C GLY A 108 1.05 3.37 -8.89
N THR A 109 0.60 2.21 -8.39
CA THR A 109 1.06 1.65 -7.13
C THR A 109 1.25 0.15 -7.23
N VAL A 110 2.11 -0.39 -6.36
CA VAL A 110 2.14 -1.83 -6.10
C VAL A 110 2.25 -2.08 -4.61
N TRP A 111 1.48 -3.04 -4.13
CA TRP A 111 1.47 -3.49 -2.75
C TRP A 111 2.42 -4.68 -2.57
N MET A 112 3.35 -4.56 -1.64
CA MET A 112 4.23 -5.63 -1.18
C MET A 112 3.90 -5.94 0.27
N GLY A 113 3.38 -7.15 0.53
CA GLY A 113 3.01 -7.56 1.88
C GLY A 113 4.23 -7.84 2.76
N VAL A 114 4.09 -7.53 4.03
CA VAL A 114 5.02 -7.91 5.08
C VAL A 114 4.35 -9.01 5.92
N GLY A 115 4.94 -10.20 5.94
CA GLY A 115 4.42 -11.30 6.76
C GLY A 115 4.78 -11.09 8.23
N ARG A 116 3.88 -11.44 9.14
CA ARG A 116 4.16 -11.40 10.59
C ARG A 116 5.28 -12.35 10.95
N ASN A 117 6.14 -11.93 11.88
CA ASN A 117 7.31 -12.68 12.38
C ASN A 117 8.26 -13.15 11.26
N SER A 118 8.33 -12.38 10.17
CA SER A 118 9.17 -12.67 9.01
C SER A 118 10.49 -11.89 9.05
N GLU A 119 11.47 -12.34 8.26
CA GLU A 119 12.69 -11.58 8.02
C GLU A 119 12.42 -10.16 7.47
N ARG A 120 11.34 -10.00 6.71
CA ARG A 120 10.90 -8.69 6.19
C ARG A 120 10.45 -7.77 7.30
N GLU A 121 9.69 -8.28 8.28
CA GLU A 121 9.27 -7.52 9.46
C GLU A 121 10.49 -7.08 10.25
N ALA A 122 11.43 -7.99 10.52
CA ALA A 122 12.66 -7.70 11.25
C ALA A 122 13.51 -6.63 10.54
N PHE A 123 13.72 -6.78 9.23
CA PHE A 123 14.47 -5.83 8.42
C PHE A 123 13.87 -4.41 8.49
N LEU A 124 12.55 -4.28 8.29
CA LEU A 124 11.90 -2.98 8.33
C LEU A 124 11.89 -2.36 9.74
N THR A 125 11.73 -3.20 10.76
CA THR A 125 11.79 -2.76 12.16
C THR A 125 13.16 -2.17 12.49
N GLU A 126 14.23 -2.84 12.08
CA GLU A 126 15.60 -2.37 12.28
C GLU A 126 15.89 -1.11 11.44
N MET A 127 15.60 -1.16 10.14
CA MET A 127 15.90 -0.06 9.21
C MET A 127 15.26 1.27 9.62
N PHE A 128 14.04 1.23 10.17
CA PHE A 128 13.28 2.41 10.55
C PHE A 128 13.20 2.66 12.06
N ASN A 129 13.94 1.88 12.87
CA ASN A 129 13.92 1.95 14.34
C ASN A 129 12.48 1.96 14.90
N LEU A 130 11.63 1.04 14.38
CA LEU A 130 10.24 1.01 14.78
C LEU A 130 10.09 0.63 16.27
N PRO A 131 9.28 1.39 17.04
CA PRO A 131 9.01 1.02 18.41
C PRO A 131 8.10 -0.22 18.48
N GLU A 132 8.09 -0.90 19.62
CA GLU A 132 7.23 -2.08 19.85
C GLU A 132 5.72 -1.79 19.71
N THR A 133 5.34 -0.52 19.72
CA THR A 133 3.94 -0.08 19.57
C THR A 133 3.41 -0.16 18.16
N VAL A 134 4.26 -0.40 17.16
CA VAL A 134 3.88 -0.57 15.76
C VAL A 134 4.63 -1.73 15.11
N LYS A 135 4.02 -2.31 14.06
CA LYS A 135 4.62 -3.32 13.20
C LYS A 135 4.42 -2.99 11.73
N PRO A 136 5.38 -3.29 10.84
CA PRO A 136 5.18 -3.06 9.42
C PRO A 136 4.19 -4.09 8.85
N PHE A 137 3.19 -3.60 8.11
CA PHE A 137 2.15 -4.41 7.46
C PHE A 137 2.37 -4.53 5.96
N ALA A 138 2.70 -3.41 5.30
CA ALA A 138 2.90 -3.39 3.85
C ALA A 138 3.89 -2.29 3.45
N VAL A 139 4.56 -2.50 2.31
CA VAL A 139 5.34 -1.48 1.61
C VAL A 139 4.68 -1.21 0.27
N LEU A 140 4.48 0.06 -0.07
CA LEU A 140 3.95 0.51 -1.35
C LEU A 140 5.05 1.24 -2.13
N ALA A 141 5.23 0.89 -3.41
CA ALA A 141 5.93 1.74 -4.36
C ALA A 141 4.90 2.57 -5.13
N ILE A 142 5.14 3.85 -5.30
CA ILE A 142 4.18 4.82 -5.85
C ILE A 142 4.91 5.75 -6.82
N GLY A 143 4.29 6.02 -7.97
CA GLY A 143 4.85 6.95 -8.96
C GLY A 143 3.95 7.11 -10.17
N TYR A 144 4.32 8.02 -11.06
CA TYR A 144 3.68 8.12 -12.37
C TYR A 144 4.07 6.91 -13.21
N PRO A 145 3.10 6.16 -13.78
CA PRO A 145 3.40 5.02 -14.63
C PRO A 145 4.28 5.40 -15.83
N ALA A 146 5.32 4.62 -16.08
CA ALA A 146 6.18 4.79 -17.28
C ALA A 146 5.57 4.18 -18.54
N GLU A 147 4.55 3.33 -18.41
CA GLU A 147 3.87 2.65 -19.50
C GLU A 147 2.46 3.22 -19.67
N GLU A 148 2.07 3.49 -20.91
CA GLU A 148 0.68 3.84 -21.23
C GLU A 148 -0.27 2.71 -20.83
N ASN A 149 -1.45 3.08 -20.34
CA ASN A 149 -2.48 2.13 -19.91
C ASN A 149 -2.00 1.13 -18.82
N ALA A 150 -1.00 1.50 -18.02
CA ALA A 150 -0.56 0.68 -16.89
C ALA A 150 -1.72 0.41 -15.89
N ASN A 151 -2.58 1.41 -15.66
CA ASN A 151 -3.89 1.26 -15.03
C ASN A 151 -4.93 1.06 -16.14
N ARG A 152 -5.57 -0.11 -16.18
CA ARG A 152 -6.55 -0.45 -17.23
C ARG A 152 -7.59 -1.43 -16.73
N PHE A 153 -8.77 -1.42 -17.35
CA PHE A 153 -9.80 -2.42 -17.10
C PHE A 153 -9.31 -3.84 -17.50
N VAL A 154 -9.57 -4.78 -16.62
CA VAL A 154 -9.47 -6.22 -16.90
C VAL A 154 -10.67 -6.88 -16.25
N ASP A 155 -11.55 -7.48 -17.06
CA ASP A 155 -12.68 -8.23 -16.51
C ASP A 155 -12.17 -9.45 -15.75
N ARG A 156 -12.59 -9.55 -14.49
CA ARG A 156 -12.27 -10.64 -13.58
C ARG A 156 -13.50 -11.25 -12.95
N TYR A 157 -14.70 -10.85 -13.45
CA TYR A 157 -15.93 -11.43 -12.95
C TYR A 157 -15.96 -12.92 -13.29
N ASP A 158 -16.31 -13.71 -12.32
CA ASP A 158 -16.43 -15.16 -12.42
C ASP A 158 -17.68 -15.56 -11.64
N GLU A 159 -18.76 -15.84 -12.39
CA GLU A 159 -20.06 -16.18 -11.83
C GLU A 159 -20.03 -17.46 -10.98
N THR A 160 -19.06 -18.36 -11.23
CA THR A 160 -18.92 -19.60 -10.47
C THR A 160 -18.50 -19.38 -9.01
N ARG A 161 -18.07 -18.15 -8.68
CA ARG A 161 -17.70 -17.74 -7.32
C ARG A 161 -18.84 -17.05 -6.57
N VAL A 162 -20.04 -16.97 -7.20
CA VAL A 162 -21.20 -16.29 -6.62
C VAL A 162 -22.25 -17.34 -6.28
N HIS A 163 -22.58 -17.45 -5.01
CA HIS A 163 -23.58 -18.40 -4.52
C HIS A 163 -24.72 -17.63 -3.87
N TYR A 164 -25.95 -17.97 -4.24
CA TYR A 164 -27.15 -17.34 -3.69
C TYR A 164 -27.77 -18.23 -2.62
N ASN A 165 -27.97 -17.69 -1.42
CA ASN A 165 -28.59 -18.30 -0.23
C ASN A 165 -27.80 -19.46 0.38
N LYS A 166 -27.14 -20.27 -0.40
CA LYS A 166 -26.34 -21.43 0.03
C LYS A 166 -25.10 -21.55 -0.86
N TYR A 167 -24.05 -22.16 -0.32
CA TYR A 167 -22.93 -22.67 -1.10
C TYR A 167 -23.37 -23.89 -1.88
#